data_0459fbb999da72d8aa227b758f7fcf7f
#
_entry.id   0459fbb999da72d8aa227b758f7fcf7f
#
_cell.length_a   1.000
_cell.length_b   1.000
_cell.length_c   1.000
_cell.angle_alpha   90.00
_cell.angle_beta   90.00
_cell.angle_gamma   90.00
#
_symmetry.space_group_name_H-M   'P 1'
#
loop_
_entity.id
_entity.type
_entity.pdbx_description
1 polymer ?
#
loop_
_entity_poly.entity_id
_entity_poly.type
_entity_poly.pdbx_seq_one_letter_code
_entity_poly.pdbx_strand_id
1 'polypeptide(L)'
;MPHFFKRNIRRALFGVLGFTLIAGGLSACGHHRDHGWGANATPEQFAQQRDKMVDRAASKLDLNAEQKKLLTAVGDKMFEQRRAVMGQITDPRAELKSLIAGPKFDTAKAQTLITDKTTVMQARSPETLAALAAFYDSLNVTQQQKVRDLLEGRHGWFRS
;
A
#
# COMPACT_ATOMS: atom_id res chain seq x y z
N MET A 1 0.50 55.15 0.79
CA MET A 1 1.00 53.85 1.25
C MET A 1 -0.19 53.01 1.64
N PRO A 2 -0.60 52.03 0.90
CA PRO A 2 -0.55 50.66 1.24
C PRO A 2 -0.47 49.70 0.02
N HIS A 3 0.64 49.00 -0.15
CA HIS A 3 0.81 48.01 -1.26
C HIS A 3 1.19 46.61 -0.72
N PHE A 4 0.76 46.23 0.50
CA PHE A 4 1.20 44.97 1.12
C PHE A 4 0.11 43.90 1.24
N PHE A 5 -1.09 44.06 0.65
CA PHE A 5 -2.20 43.13 0.92
C PHE A 5 -2.68 42.26 -0.26
N LYS A 6 -1.96 42.27 -1.41
CA LYS A 6 -2.43 41.54 -2.61
C LYS A 6 -1.70 40.24 -2.94
N ARG A 7 -0.76 39.75 -2.11
CA ARG A 7 0.08 38.59 -2.47
C ARG A 7 -0.25 37.26 -1.75
N ASN A 8 -1.18 37.26 -0.81
CA ASN A 8 -1.50 36.06 0.00
C ASN A 8 -2.85 35.40 -0.32
N ILE A 9 -3.68 35.96 -1.21
CA ILE A 9 -5.00 35.39 -1.53
C ILE A 9 -4.92 34.31 -2.62
N ARG A 10 -3.82 34.22 -3.39
CA ARG A 10 -3.65 33.19 -4.43
C ARG A 10 -3.15 31.83 -3.93
N ARG A 11 -2.79 31.69 -2.64
CA ARG A 11 -2.31 30.42 -2.06
C ARG A 11 -3.37 29.65 -1.26
N ALA A 12 -4.55 30.21 -1.06
CA ALA A 12 -5.60 29.59 -0.24
C ALA A 12 -6.70 28.84 -1.05
N LEU A 13 -6.63 28.80 -2.39
CA LEU A 13 -7.70 28.22 -3.22
C LEU A 13 -7.30 26.90 -3.92
N PHE A 14 -6.14 26.33 -3.60
CA PHE A 14 -5.72 25.02 -4.14
C PHE A 14 -5.63 23.91 -3.08
N GLY A 15 -6.29 24.08 -1.94
CA GLY A 15 -6.21 23.18 -0.79
C GLY A 15 -7.31 22.15 -0.63
N VAL A 16 -8.27 22.03 -1.56
CA VAL A 16 -9.37 21.06 -1.40
C VAL A 16 -9.70 20.46 -2.77
N LEU A 17 -8.91 19.53 -3.21
CA LEU A 17 -9.22 18.47 -4.17
C LEU A 17 -7.97 17.60 -4.41
N GLY A 18 -7.33 17.21 -3.33
CA GLY A 18 -6.28 16.19 -3.34
C GLY A 18 -6.89 14.80 -3.27
N PHE A 19 -7.78 14.45 -4.18
CA PHE A 19 -8.03 13.06 -4.52
C PHE A 19 -6.81 12.64 -5.34
N THR A 20 -5.74 12.27 -4.68
CA THR A 20 -4.61 11.60 -5.31
C THR A 20 -5.11 10.25 -5.80
N LEU A 21 -5.66 10.24 -7.01
CA LEU A 21 -5.62 9.10 -7.89
C LEU A 21 -4.19 8.58 -7.85
N ILE A 22 -4.01 7.38 -7.29
CA ILE A 22 -2.80 6.58 -7.44
C ILE A 22 -2.76 6.12 -8.91
N ALA A 23 -2.54 7.07 -9.79
CA ALA A 23 -2.03 6.80 -11.12
C ALA A 23 -0.54 6.57 -10.92
N GLY A 24 -0.14 5.31 -10.88
CA GLY A 24 1.25 4.90 -10.91
C GLY A 24 1.97 5.64 -12.03
N GLY A 25 2.96 6.46 -11.67
CA GLY A 25 3.64 7.37 -12.56
C GLY A 25 4.16 6.74 -13.83
N LEU A 26 3.87 7.38 -14.94
CA LEU A 26 4.67 7.36 -16.16
C LEU A 26 5.98 8.10 -15.89
N SER A 27 6.90 7.45 -15.20
CA SER A 27 8.30 7.85 -15.16
C SER A 27 9.09 6.84 -15.96
N ALA A 28 9.02 6.94 -17.26
CA ALA A 28 10.01 6.37 -18.16
C ALA A 28 11.26 7.23 -18.07
N CYS A 29 12.21 6.86 -17.21
CA CYS A 29 13.65 7.07 -17.41
C CYS A 29 14.39 6.35 -16.28
N GLY A 30 14.94 5.20 -16.61
CA GLY A 30 16.14 4.58 -16.12
C GLY A 30 16.50 4.72 -14.66
N HIS A 31 16.04 3.76 -13.86
CA HIS A 31 16.84 3.01 -12.88
C HIS A 31 15.96 1.85 -12.44
N HIS A 32 16.21 0.67 -12.96
CA HIS A 32 15.68 -0.58 -12.42
C HIS A 32 16.17 -0.72 -10.97
N ARG A 33 15.48 -0.11 -10.03
CA ARG A 33 15.40 -0.62 -8.69
C ARG A 33 14.22 -1.58 -8.70
N ASP A 34 14.51 -2.85 -8.85
CA ASP A 34 13.60 -3.95 -8.59
C ASP A 34 13.12 -3.87 -7.15
N HIS A 35 12.18 -2.98 -6.88
CA HIS A 35 11.41 -3.02 -5.66
C HIS A 35 10.31 -4.04 -5.87
N GLY A 36 10.59 -5.29 -5.49
CA GLY A 36 9.79 -6.50 -5.68
C GLY A 36 8.36 -6.52 -5.13
N TRP A 37 7.72 -5.38 -5.07
CA TRP A 37 6.30 -5.20 -4.83
C TRP A 37 5.52 -4.91 -6.12
N GLY A 38 6.13 -5.13 -7.27
CA GLY A 38 5.48 -4.99 -8.58
C GLY A 38 4.26 -5.91 -8.72
N ALA A 39 3.29 -5.51 -9.52
CA ALA A 39 2.10 -6.31 -9.82
C ALA A 39 2.45 -7.69 -10.42
N ASN A 40 3.67 -7.86 -10.93
CA ASN A 40 4.18 -9.05 -11.61
C ASN A 40 5.19 -9.86 -10.78
N ALA A 41 5.33 -9.61 -9.47
CA ALA A 41 6.24 -10.40 -8.64
C ALA A 41 5.76 -11.86 -8.55
N THR A 42 6.67 -12.80 -8.81
CA THR A 42 6.36 -14.22 -8.61
C THR A 42 6.20 -14.54 -7.12
N PRO A 43 5.52 -15.63 -6.76
CA PRO A 43 5.40 -16.04 -5.35
C PRO A 43 6.77 -16.18 -4.66
N GLU A 44 7.78 -16.68 -5.39
CA GLU A 44 9.14 -16.87 -4.88
C GLU A 44 9.84 -15.53 -4.63
N GLN A 45 9.72 -14.58 -5.55
CA GLN A 45 10.26 -13.22 -5.39
C GLN A 45 9.60 -12.51 -4.21
N PHE A 46 8.29 -12.69 -4.06
CA PHE A 46 7.58 -12.16 -2.92
C PHE A 46 8.07 -12.79 -1.61
N ALA A 47 8.18 -14.13 -1.54
CA ALA A 47 8.65 -14.81 -0.33
C ALA A 47 10.04 -14.32 0.10
N GLN A 48 10.98 -14.22 -0.83
CA GLN A 48 12.32 -13.69 -0.54
C GLN A 48 12.30 -12.26 0.00
N GLN A 49 11.43 -11.42 -0.55
CA GLN A 49 11.34 -10.02 -0.12
C GLN A 49 10.63 -9.88 1.21
N ARG A 50 9.54 -10.65 1.42
CA ARG A 50 8.88 -10.78 2.73
C ARG A 50 9.89 -11.19 3.80
N ASP A 51 10.68 -12.23 3.55
CA ASP A 51 11.63 -12.76 4.51
C ASP A 51 12.67 -11.69 4.89
N LYS A 52 13.23 -10.96 3.91
CA LYS A 52 14.11 -9.83 4.19
C LYS A 52 13.46 -8.73 5.04
N MET A 53 12.18 -8.44 4.80
CA MET A 53 11.45 -7.44 5.59
C MET A 53 11.17 -7.94 7.00
N VAL A 54 10.77 -9.20 7.13
CA VAL A 54 10.54 -9.85 8.42
C VAL A 54 11.83 -9.88 9.24
N ASP A 55 12.97 -10.22 8.64
CA ASP A 55 14.28 -10.22 9.31
C ASP A 55 14.69 -8.84 9.81
N ARG A 56 14.49 -7.81 8.97
CA ARG A 56 14.75 -6.41 9.38
C ARG A 56 13.84 -5.98 10.54
N ALA A 57 12.56 -6.32 10.48
CA ALA A 57 11.61 -6.00 11.53
C ALA A 57 11.94 -6.78 12.81
N ALA A 58 12.26 -8.06 12.70
CA ALA A 58 12.66 -8.90 13.80
C ALA A 58 13.89 -8.33 14.53
N SER A 59 14.90 -7.90 13.79
CA SER A 59 16.08 -7.27 14.38
C SER A 59 15.78 -5.93 15.05
N LYS A 60 14.92 -5.09 14.46
CA LYS A 60 14.58 -3.76 15.04
C LYS A 60 13.68 -3.84 16.26
N LEU A 61 12.78 -4.82 16.29
CA LEU A 61 11.80 -5.00 17.35
C LEU A 61 12.24 -6.04 18.39
N ASP A 62 13.40 -6.68 18.22
CA ASP A 62 13.89 -7.79 19.06
C ASP A 62 12.85 -8.92 19.15
N LEU A 63 12.32 -9.36 17.99
CA LEU A 63 11.29 -10.39 17.95
C LEU A 63 11.89 -11.76 18.23
N ASN A 64 11.18 -12.55 19.04
CA ASN A 64 11.46 -13.97 19.20
C ASN A 64 10.98 -14.80 17.99
N ALA A 65 11.28 -16.10 17.98
CA ALA A 65 10.96 -16.98 16.85
C ALA A 65 9.45 -17.08 16.57
N GLU A 66 8.61 -17.11 17.61
CA GLU A 66 7.15 -17.20 17.45
C GLU A 66 6.58 -15.88 16.92
N GLN A 67 7.02 -14.74 17.44
CA GLN A 67 6.64 -13.42 16.93
C GLN A 67 7.07 -13.22 15.47
N LYS A 68 8.25 -13.74 15.10
CA LYS A 68 8.71 -13.72 13.70
C LYS A 68 7.78 -14.54 12.80
N LYS A 69 7.32 -15.73 13.23
CA LYS A 69 6.33 -16.52 12.47
C LYS A 69 5.02 -15.77 12.30
N LEU A 70 4.52 -15.13 13.36
CA LEU A 70 3.29 -14.34 13.28
C LEU A 70 3.44 -13.16 12.30
N LEU A 71 4.58 -12.46 12.32
CA LEU A 71 4.85 -11.39 11.35
C LEU A 71 4.95 -11.91 9.90
N THR A 72 5.52 -13.10 9.71
CA THR A 72 5.53 -13.78 8.41
C THR A 72 4.11 -14.05 7.92
N ALA A 73 3.24 -14.56 8.80
CA ALA A 73 1.84 -14.80 8.47
C ALA A 73 1.09 -13.51 8.08
N VAL A 74 1.38 -12.38 8.73
CA VAL A 74 0.85 -11.07 8.31
C VAL A 74 1.26 -10.76 6.86
N GLY A 75 2.55 -10.93 6.53
CA GLY A 75 3.06 -10.70 5.18
C GLY A 75 2.36 -11.58 4.14
N ASP A 76 2.15 -12.86 4.46
CA ASP A 76 1.47 -13.81 3.57
C ASP A 76 0.02 -13.40 3.33
N LYS A 77 -0.73 -13.05 4.38
CA LYS A 77 -2.14 -12.61 4.25
C LYS A 77 -2.27 -11.30 3.46
N MET A 78 -1.36 -10.35 3.66
CA MET A 78 -1.31 -9.13 2.85
C MET A 78 -1.03 -9.43 1.36
N PHE A 79 -0.17 -10.39 1.08
CA PHE A 79 0.11 -10.80 -0.31
C PHE A 79 -1.07 -11.49 -0.95
N GLU A 80 -1.70 -12.44 -0.26
CA GLU A 80 -2.92 -13.13 -0.73
C GLU A 80 -4.03 -12.12 -1.04
N GLN A 81 -4.26 -11.16 -0.13
CA GLN A 81 -5.23 -10.09 -0.34
C GLN A 81 -4.90 -9.24 -1.57
N ARG A 82 -3.64 -8.80 -1.68
CA ARG A 82 -3.19 -8.03 -2.85
C ARG A 82 -3.36 -8.81 -4.14
N ARG A 83 -2.94 -10.08 -4.17
CA ARG A 83 -3.07 -10.95 -5.34
C ARG A 83 -4.52 -11.17 -5.73
N ALA A 84 -5.42 -11.33 -4.76
CA ALA A 84 -6.85 -11.47 -5.03
C ALA A 84 -7.45 -10.21 -5.67
N VAL A 85 -7.04 -9.01 -5.21
CA VAL A 85 -7.49 -7.73 -5.78
C VAL A 85 -6.88 -7.47 -7.16
N MET A 86 -5.57 -7.73 -7.31
CA MET A 86 -4.82 -7.43 -8.54
C MET A 86 -4.94 -8.54 -9.58
N GLY A 87 -5.14 -9.79 -9.16
CA GLY A 87 -5.26 -10.95 -10.08
C GLY A 87 -6.51 -10.91 -10.95
N GLN A 88 -7.46 -10.03 -10.66
CA GLN A 88 -8.62 -9.76 -11.52
C GLN A 88 -8.28 -8.77 -12.66
N ILE A 89 -7.09 -8.15 -12.63
CA ILE A 89 -6.66 -7.20 -13.65
C ILE A 89 -5.60 -7.87 -14.50
N THR A 90 -6.03 -8.48 -15.60
CA THR A 90 -5.11 -9.08 -16.59
C THR A 90 -4.38 -8.01 -17.40
N ASP A 91 -5.08 -6.93 -17.76
CA ASP A 91 -4.51 -5.79 -18.48
C ASP A 91 -5.15 -4.48 -18.01
N PRO A 92 -4.48 -3.72 -17.12
CA PRO A 92 -4.99 -2.44 -16.62
C PRO A 92 -5.24 -1.39 -17.72
N ARG A 93 -4.45 -1.47 -18.81
CA ARG A 93 -4.61 -0.54 -19.94
C ARG A 93 -5.86 -0.88 -20.77
N ALA A 94 -6.11 -2.17 -21.01
CA ALA A 94 -7.31 -2.61 -21.68
C ALA A 94 -8.56 -2.29 -20.86
N GLU A 95 -8.51 -2.47 -19.53
CA GLU A 95 -9.59 -2.07 -18.62
C GLU A 95 -9.88 -0.57 -18.74
N LEU A 96 -8.86 0.27 -18.64
CA LEU A 96 -9.03 1.73 -18.78
C LEU A 96 -9.53 2.12 -20.17
N LYS A 97 -8.97 1.55 -21.24
CA LYS A 97 -9.46 1.77 -22.62
C LYS A 97 -10.93 1.40 -22.78
N SER A 98 -11.38 0.34 -22.13
CA SER A 98 -12.77 -0.09 -22.21
C SER A 98 -13.77 0.91 -21.61
N LEU A 99 -13.33 1.77 -20.67
CA LEU A 99 -14.16 2.82 -20.07
C LEU A 99 -14.37 4.02 -21.00
N ILE A 100 -13.48 4.19 -21.97
CA ILE A 100 -13.48 5.31 -22.94
C ILE A 100 -13.67 4.84 -24.38
N ALA A 101 -14.11 3.62 -24.60
CA ALA A 101 -14.30 3.04 -25.94
C ALA A 101 -15.47 3.65 -26.72
N GLY A 102 -16.45 4.22 -26.00
CA GLY A 102 -17.61 4.90 -26.57
C GLY A 102 -17.46 6.42 -26.65
N PRO A 103 -18.48 7.15 -27.12
CA PRO A 103 -18.47 8.61 -27.21
C PRO A 103 -18.53 9.31 -25.84
N LYS A 104 -18.81 8.56 -24.76
CA LYS A 104 -18.86 9.03 -23.38
C LYS A 104 -18.13 8.03 -22.49
N PHE A 105 -17.63 8.54 -21.38
CA PHE A 105 -17.04 7.69 -20.34
C PHE A 105 -18.10 6.76 -19.74
N ASP A 106 -17.77 5.45 -19.66
CA ASP A 106 -18.68 4.43 -19.11
C ASP A 106 -18.62 4.40 -17.58
N THR A 107 -19.43 5.26 -16.97
CA THR A 107 -19.50 5.37 -15.51
C THR A 107 -20.07 4.12 -14.84
N ALA A 108 -21.00 3.42 -15.49
CA ALA A 108 -21.59 2.19 -14.94
C ALA A 108 -20.53 1.07 -14.85
N LYS A 109 -19.77 0.89 -15.91
CA LYS A 109 -18.66 -0.07 -15.92
C LYS A 109 -17.57 0.30 -14.93
N ALA A 110 -17.22 1.59 -14.81
CA ALA A 110 -16.27 2.04 -13.82
C ALA A 110 -16.73 1.74 -12.39
N GLN A 111 -18.02 1.96 -12.10
CA GLN A 111 -18.61 1.65 -10.80
C GLN A 111 -18.57 0.15 -10.51
N THR A 112 -18.86 -0.71 -11.48
CA THR A 112 -18.78 -2.17 -11.35
C THR A 112 -17.35 -2.59 -11.01
N LEU A 113 -16.34 -2.10 -11.74
CA LEU A 113 -14.94 -2.40 -11.47
C LEU A 113 -14.50 -2.00 -10.04
N ILE A 114 -14.96 -0.85 -9.55
CA ILE A 114 -14.67 -0.40 -8.18
C ILE A 114 -15.35 -1.34 -7.17
N THR A 115 -16.62 -1.65 -7.39
CA THR A 115 -17.41 -2.52 -6.50
C THR A 115 -16.78 -3.90 -6.38
N ASP A 116 -16.40 -4.51 -7.50
CA ASP A 116 -15.79 -5.83 -7.52
C ASP A 116 -14.49 -5.87 -6.71
N LYS A 117 -13.61 -4.90 -6.92
CA LYS A 117 -12.34 -4.81 -6.17
C LYS A 117 -12.57 -4.55 -4.67
N THR A 118 -13.53 -3.70 -4.34
CA THR A 118 -13.89 -3.42 -2.94
C THR A 118 -14.45 -4.65 -2.26
N THR A 119 -15.30 -5.40 -2.94
CA THR A 119 -15.88 -6.67 -2.43
C THR A 119 -14.78 -7.69 -2.13
N VAL A 120 -13.84 -7.88 -3.04
CA VAL A 120 -12.70 -8.80 -2.82
C VAL A 120 -11.84 -8.34 -1.65
N MET A 121 -11.57 -7.04 -1.55
CA MET A 121 -10.80 -6.48 -0.44
C MET A 121 -11.53 -6.71 0.89
N GLN A 122 -12.83 -6.44 0.97
CA GLN A 122 -13.63 -6.64 2.17
C GLN A 122 -13.68 -8.12 2.58
N ALA A 123 -13.82 -9.04 1.63
CA ALA A 123 -13.85 -10.48 1.90
C ALA A 123 -12.52 -11.01 2.49
N ARG A 124 -11.38 -10.43 2.12
CA ARG A 124 -10.05 -10.86 2.59
C ARG A 124 -9.54 -10.09 3.81
N SER A 125 -10.11 -8.92 4.08
CA SER A 125 -9.67 -8.07 5.20
C SER A 125 -9.74 -8.74 6.58
N PRO A 126 -10.76 -9.56 6.94
CA PRO A 126 -10.83 -10.17 8.25
C PRO A 126 -9.62 -11.07 8.56
N GLU A 127 -9.16 -11.87 7.60
CA GLU A 127 -7.99 -12.74 7.79
C GLU A 127 -6.70 -11.93 7.99
N THR A 128 -6.53 -10.86 7.22
CA THR A 128 -5.37 -9.97 7.35
C THR A 128 -5.39 -9.24 8.70
N LEU A 129 -6.55 -8.75 9.13
CA LEU A 129 -6.71 -8.08 10.42
C LEU A 129 -6.48 -9.05 11.58
N ALA A 130 -6.98 -10.29 11.50
CA ALA A 130 -6.75 -11.31 12.52
C ALA A 130 -5.26 -11.65 12.65
N ALA A 131 -4.54 -11.81 11.52
CA ALA A 131 -3.10 -12.04 11.54
C ALA A 131 -2.34 -10.86 12.16
N LEU A 132 -2.72 -9.62 11.81
CA LEU A 132 -2.11 -8.41 12.35
C LEU A 132 -2.36 -8.28 13.86
N ALA A 133 -3.58 -8.55 14.34
CA ALA A 133 -3.92 -8.55 15.75
C ALA A 133 -3.10 -9.60 16.49
N ALA A 134 -3.06 -10.85 16.00
CA ALA A 134 -2.29 -11.92 16.62
C ALA A 134 -0.80 -11.57 16.74
N PHE A 135 -0.21 -10.93 15.73
CA PHE A 135 1.16 -10.44 15.80
C PHE A 135 1.30 -9.34 16.86
N TYR A 136 0.49 -8.28 16.79
CA TYR A 136 0.61 -7.13 17.69
C TYR A 136 0.39 -7.51 19.16
N ASP A 137 -0.59 -8.36 19.42
CA ASP A 137 -0.94 -8.83 20.78
C ASP A 137 0.16 -9.75 21.37
N SER A 138 0.97 -10.39 20.53
CA SER A 138 2.14 -11.17 20.96
C SER A 138 3.31 -10.31 21.44
N LEU A 139 3.31 -9.01 21.12
CA LEU A 139 4.40 -8.09 21.47
C LEU A 139 4.32 -7.66 22.93
N ASN A 140 5.47 -7.58 23.61
CA ASN A 140 5.55 -6.95 24.92
C ASN A 140 5.45 -5.41 24.80
N VAL A 141 5.27 -4.74 25.96
CA VAL A 141 5.06 -3.28 26.03
C VAL A 141 6.20 -2.49 25.34
N THR A 142 7.45 -2.92 25.51
CA THR A 142 8.63 -2.28 24.90
C THR A 142 8.60 -2.43 23.38
N GLN A 143 8.28 -3.62 22.88
CA GLN A 143 8.16 -3.88 21.45
C GLN A 143 7.00 -3.10 20.82
N GLN A 144 5.85 -3.05 21.50
CA GLN A 144 4.70 -2.23 21.06
C GLN A 144 5.08 -0.74 21.00
N GLN A 145 5.86 -0.24 21.96
CA GLN A 145 6.34 1.14 21.91
C GLN A 145 7.26 1.36 20.70
N LYS A 146 8.20 0.44 20.43
CA LYS A 146 9.04 0.52 19.23
C LYS A 146 8.21 0.55 17.93
N VAL A 147 7.12 -0.21 17.85
CA VAL A 147 6.19 -0.17 16.69
C VAL A 147 5.58 1.22 16.55
N ARG A 148 5.08 1.81 17.64
CA ARG A 148 4.51 3.18 17.60
C ARG A 148 5.54 4.20 17.16
N ASP A 149 6.76 4.15 17.71
CA ASP A 149 7.85 5.07 17.34
C ASP A 149 8.25 4.96 15.86
N LEU A 150 8.20 3.74 15.30
CA LEU A 150 8.45 3.52 13.88
C LEU A 150 7.35 4.13 13.00
N LEU A 151 6.08 3.98 13.38
CA LEU A 151 4.94 4.56 12.66
C LEU A 151 4.92 6.10 12.74
N GLU A 152 5.35 6.69 13.85
CA GLU A 152 5.49 8.13 14.04
C GLU A 152 6.69 8.73 13.28
N GLY A 153 7.48 7.92 12.57
CA GLY A 153 8.63 8.37 11.80
C GLY A 153 9.84 8.79 12.65
N ARG A 154 9.80 8.54 13.95
CA ARG A 154 10.88 8.94 14.87
C ARG A 154 12.20 8.21 14.62
N HIS A 155 12.19 7.09 13.92
CA HIS A 155 13.35 6.22 13.71
C HIS A 155 13.65 5.92 12.23
N GLY A 156 13.31 6.82 11.31
CA GLY A 156 13.84 6.80 9.93
C GLY A 156 13.74 5.45 9.18
N TRP A 157 12.62 4.74 9.32
CA TRP A 157 12.42 3.44 8.66
C TRP A 157 12.58 3.50 7.13
N PHE A 158 12.26 4.65 6.53
CA PHE A 158 12.30 4.85 5.07
C PHE A 158 13.54 5.58 4.56
N ARG A 159 14.54 5.81 5.41
CA ARG A 159 15.78 6.55 5.07
C ARG A 159 17.01 5.65 5.11
N SER A 160 17.04 4.61 4.30
CA SER A 160 18.32 3.89 4.01
C SER A 160 18.23 3.16 2.69
#